data_e502d1917898dee7c60bfd04d4d0bc43
#
_entry.id   e502d1917898dee7c60bfd04d4d0bc43
#
_cell.length_a   1.000
_cell.length_b   1.000
_cell.length_c   1.000
_cell.angle_alpha   90.00
_cell.angle_beta   90.00
_cell.angle_gamma   90.00
#
_symmetry.space_group_name_H-M   'P 1'
#
loop_
_entity.id
_entity.type
_entity.pdbx_description
1 polymer ?
#
loop_
_entity_poly.entity_id
_entity_poly.type
_entity_poly.pdbx_seq_one_letter_code
_entity_poly.pdbx_strand_id
1 'polypeptide(L)' 'MTETTWNGFRCIEFLFEGKEAILVFPKKENKNKNWLMKTEYFNAFPEFEIEMLNRGWHLAYV' A
#
# COMPACT_ATOMS: atom_id res chain seq x y z
N MET A 1 7.71 -9.77 9.77
CA MET A 1 7.40 -8.46 9.16
C MET A 1 8.65 -7.92 8.48
N THR A 2 8.54 -7.56 7.24
CA THR A 2 9.66 -7.05 6.44
C THR A 2 9.35 -5.65 5.94
N GLU A 3 10.26 -4.71 6.18
CA GLU A 3 10.10 -3.36 5.65
C GLU A 3 10.92 -3.22 4.38
N THR A 4 10.30 -2.64 3.35
CA THR A 4 10.94 -2.44 2.06
C THR A 4 10.35 -1.18 1.42
N THR A 5 10.55 -1.01 0.11
CA THR A 5 9.95 0.11 -0.63
C THR A 5 9.20 -0.42 -1.84
N TRP A 6 8.17 0.31 -2.24
CA TRP A 6 7.39 0.01 -3.43
C TRP A 6 7.20 1.30 -4.21
N ASN A 7 7.83 1.38 -5.38
CA ASN A 7 7.79 2.59 -6.21
C ASN A 7 8.17 3.86 -5.43
N GLY A 8 9.14 3.72 -4.51
CA GLY A 8 9.61 4.84 -3.70
C GLY A 8 8.82 5.10 -2.44
N PHE A 9 7.76 4.34 -2.18
CA PHE A 9 6.97 4.47 -0.96
C PHE A 9 7.37 3.41 0.04
N ARG A 10 7.29 3.75 1.34
CA ARG A 10 7.56 2.80 2.40
C ARG A 10 6.54 1.67 2.35
N CYS A 11 7.01 0.45 2.49
CA CYS A 11 6.17 -0.74 2.34
C CYS A 11 6.49 -1.75 3.43
N ILE A 12 5.46 -2.36 4.01
CA ILE A 12 5.64 -3.42 5.00
C ILE A 12 4.95 -4.68 4.49
N GLU A 13 5.68 -5.80 4.53
CA GLU A 13 5.13 -7.11 4.17
C GLU A 13 5.00 -7.94 5.44
N PHE A 14 3.86 -8.58 5.62
CA PHE A 14 3.60 -9.36 6.83
C PHE A 14 2.59 -10.47 6.52
N LEU A 15 2.37 -11.34 7.52
CA LEU A 15 1.36 -12.38 7.40
C LEU A 15 0.12 -11.96 8.19
N PHE A 16 -1.02 -12.10 7.55
CA PHE A 16 -2.31 -11.84 8.19
C PHE A 16 -3.18 -13.08 8.00
N GLU A 17 -3.49 -13.73 9.09
CA GLU A 17 -4.27 -14.98 9.08
C GLU A 17 -3.69 -16.02 8.13
N GLY A 18 -2.35 -16.14 8.12
CA GLY A 18 -1.66 -17.11 7.29
C GLY A 18 -1.50 -16.72 5.83
N LYS A 19 -1.96 -15.55 5.43
CA LYS A 19 -1.83 -15.05 4.08
C LYS A 19 -0.87 -13.88 4.02
N GLU A 20 -0.16 -13.74 2.91
CA GLU A 20 0.72 -12.61 2.72
C GLU A 20 -0.09 -11.33 2.58
N ALA A 21 0.29 -10.31 3.32
CA ALA A 21 -0.34 -9.01 3.26
C ALA A 21 0.73 -7.94 3.05
N ILE A 22 0.38 -6.87 2.36
CA ILE A 22 1.29 -5.78 2.05
C ILE A 22 0.61 -4.46 2.41
N LEU A 23 1.36 -3.58 3.06
CA LEU A 23 0.88 -2.26 3.45
C LEU A 23 1.85 -1.21 2.92
N VAL A 24 1.36 -0.29 2.11
CA VAL A 24 2.17 0.78 1.53
C VAL A 24 1.73 2.11 2.11
N PHE A 25 2.70 2.90 2.55
CA PHE A 25 2.44 4.18 3.21
C PHE A 25 2.66 5.35 2.27
N PRO A 26 1.81 6.39 2.32
CA PRO A 26 2.07 7.61 1.58
C PRO A 26 3.25 8.36 2.19
N LYS A 27 3.86 9.22 1.40
CA LYS A 27 4.94 10.07 1.90
C LYS A 27 4.39 11.13 2.85
N LYS A 28 3.16 11.56 2.61
CA LYS A 28 2.47 12.51 3.47
C LYS A 28 1.03 12.06 3.64
N GLU A 29 0.68 11.64 4.84
CA GLU A 29 -0.66 11.14 5.15
C GLU A 29 -1.67 12.28 5.10
N ASN A 30 -2.83 12.04 4.46
CA ASN A 30 -3.86 13.05 4.43
C ASN A 30 -4.62 13.07 5.77
N LYS A 31 -5.42 14.12 5.98
CA LYS A 31 -6.12 14.31 7.26
C LYS A 31 -7.15 13.24 7.53
N ASN A 32 -7.74 12.69 6.50
CA ASN A 32 -8.82 11.70 6.63
C ASN A 32 -8.31 10.28 6.82
N LYS A 33 -6.99 10.06 6.68
CA LYS A 33 -6.37 8.73 6.82
C LYS A 33 -7.06 7.70 5.95
N ASN A 34 -7.27 8.04 4.69
CA ASN A 34 -7.99 7.17 3.76
C ASN A 34 -7.15 5.94 3.39
N TRP A 35 -7.83 4.86 3.12
CA TRP A 35 -7.23 3.59 2.75
C TRP A 35 -7.78 3.10 1.42
N LEU A 36 -6.90 2.48 0.62
CA LEU A 36 -7.29 1.80 -0.60
C LEU A 36 -6.95 0.32 -0.43
N MET A 37 -7.94 -0.54 -0.63
CA MET A 37 -7.75 -1.98 -0.51
C MET A 37 -7.65 -2.59 -1.91
N LYS A 38 -6.64 -3.43 -2.12
CA LYS A 38 -6.45 -4.14 -3.38
C LYS A 38 -6.38 -5.63 -3.10
N THR A 39 -7.19 -6.42 -3.78
CA THR A 39 -7.32 -7.85 -3.50
C THR A 39 -6.69 -8.74 -4.56
N GLU A 40 -6.33 -8.20 -5.73
CA GLU A 40 -5.76 -8.97 -6.82
C GLU A 40 -4.69 -8.17 -7.56
N TYR A 41 -3.70 -8.87 -8.10
CA TYR A 41 -2.70 -8.30 -9.02
C TYR A 41 -2.00 -7.08 -8.45
N PHE A 42 -1.31 -7.27 -7.31
CA PHE A 42 -0.69 -6.15 -6.60
C PHE A 42 0.15 -5.24 -7.50
N ASN A 43 0.97 -5.81 -8.38
CA ASN A 43 1.85 -5.03 -9.25
C ASN A 43 1.28 -4.76 -10.64
N ALA A 44 0.02 -5.16 -10.89
CA ALA A 44 -0.61 -4.91 -12.18
C ALA A 44 -1.27 -3.54 -12.17
N PHE A 45 -1.00 -2.73 -13.19
CA PHE A 45 -1.61 -1.41 -13.36
C PHE A 45 -1.46 -0.52 -12.12
N PRO A 46 -0.22 -0.24 -11.70
CA PRO A 46 0.02 0.48 -10.44
C PRO A 46 -0.26 1.98 -10.51
N GLU A 47 -0.59 2.52 -11.67
CA GLU A 47 -0.74 3.97 -11.84
C GLU A 47 -1.79 4.55 -10.91
N PHE A 48 -2.92 3.88 -10.77
CA PHE A 48 -3.98 4.37 -9.89
C PHE A 48 -3.53 4.38 -8.43
N GLU A 49 -2.88 3.31 -8.02
CA GLU A 49 -2.40 3.18 -6.64
C GLU A 49 -1.35 4.24 -6.32
N ILE A 50 -0.44 4.48 -7.26
CA ILE A 50 0.59 5.51 -7.07
C ILE A 50 -0.05 6.88 -6.95
N GLU A 51 -1.06 7.18 -7.75
CA GLU A 51 -1.78 8.44 -7.66
C GLU A 51 -2.44 8.60 -6.30
N MET A 52 -3.06 7.54 -5.78
CA MET A 52 -3.71 7.62 -4.47
C MET A 52 -2.69 7.79 -3.36
N LEU A 53 -1.54 7.13 -3.45
CA LEU A 53 -0.47 7.34 -2.47
C LEU A 53 0.03 8.78 -2.51
N ASN A 54 0.13 9.38 -3.69
CA ASN A 54 0.53 10.77 -3.81
C ASN A 54 -0.50 11.73 -3.20
N ARG A 55 -1.75 11.27 -3.08
CA ARG A 55 -2.81 12.05 -2.44
C ARG A 55 -2.91 11.79 -0.93
N GLY A 56 -1.99 11.00 -0.39
CA GLY A 56 -1.95 10.73 1.04
C GLY A 56 -2.76 9.52 1.49
N TRP A 57 -3.19 8.68 0.56
CA TRP A 57 -3.91 7.46 0.88
C TRP A 57 -2.92 6.33 1.21
N HIS A 58 -3.30 5.48 2.14
CA HIS A 58 -2.57 4.23 2.38
C HIS A 58 -3.09 3.17 1.42
N LEU A 59 -2.21 2.23 1.05
CA LEU A 59 -2.58 1.11 0.19
C LEU A 59 -2.41 -0.19 0.97
N ALA A 60 -3.43 -1.02 0.98
CA ALA A 60 -3.37 -2.33 1.61
C ALA A 60 -3.69 -3.41 0.57
N TYR A 61 -2.93 -4.49 0.61
CA TYR A 61 -3.12 -5.64 -0.27
C TYR A 61 -3.14 -6.91 0.56
N VAL A 62 -4.12 -7.74 0.31
CA VAL A 62 -4.26 -9.03 1.01
C VAL A 62 -4.43 -10.16 0.01
#